data_e06d8da2568d593da1fb055d843b0e46
#
_entry.id   e06d8da2568d593da1fb055d843b0e46
#
_cell.length_a   1.000
_cell.length_b   1.000
_cell.length_c   1.000
_cell.angle_alpha   90.00
_cell.angle_beta   90.00
_cell.angle_gamma   90.00
#
_symmetry.space_group_name_H-M   'P 1'
#
loop_
_entity.id
_entity.type
_entity.pdbx_description
1 polymer ?
#
loop_
_entity_poly.entity_id
_entity_poly.type
_entity_poly.pdbx_seq_one_letter_code
_entity_poly.pdbx_strand_id
1 'polypeptide(L)'
;MIIERTIKSNNTLIELFQFKGRTETIEYHAYLHATNSLLSFQEQLLSLAKAAKDLLSLVPQGTQCFMAKCHVSDAANQSDTIKNILSPLLNSTLSIIQQPPLDGTKIALWIYAVSNVEKKYINGVSKLYHNGYKHYWTTENGNSEDSTYQQTVSLLDNSCNMLKNKDMSISNNCKRTWLYVNDIDNHYADVVNGRNDVFDREKLTEQTHYIASTGIFGYTGKRGVNVKL
;
A
#
# COMPACT_ATOMS: atom_id res chain seq x y z
N MET A 1 1.51 -23.30 5.10
CA MET A 1 2.97 -23.45 4.81
C MET A 1 3.46 -22.14 4.25
N ILE A 2 4.56 -21.61 4.76
CA ILE A 2 5.24 -20.43 4.21
C ILE A 2 6.45 -20.94 3.43
N ILE A 3 6.61 -20.45 2.20
CA ILE A 3 7.78 -20.75 1.35
C ILE A 3 8.42 -19.41 1.02
N GLU A 4 9.71 -19.31 1.24
CA GLU A 4 10.54 -18.15 0.89
C GLU A 4 11.44 -18.52 -0.27
N ARG A 5 11.56 -17.61 -1.24
CA ARG A 5 12.44 -17.74 -2.41
C ARG A 5 13.11 -16.43 -2.73
N THR A 6 14.37 -16.49 -3.08
CA THR A 6 15.12 -15.35 -3.61
C THR A 6 15.34 -15.55 -5.11
N ILE A 7 14.90 -14.58 -5.92
CA ILE A 7 14.98 -14.63 -7.39
C ILE A 7 15.76 -13.39 -7.86
N LYS A 8 16.72 -13.60 -8.74
CA LYS A 8 17.45 -12.51 -9.42
C LYS A 8 16.86 -12.29 -10.80
N SER A 9 16.52 -11.06 -11.13
CA SER A 9 16.05 -10.64 -12.45
C SER A 9 16.76 -9.34 -12.84
N ASN A 10 17.71 -9.42 -13.75
CA ASN A 10 18.58 -8.29 -14.12
C ASN A 10 19.22 -7.61 -12.88
N ASN A 11 19.00 -6.29 -12.75
CA ASN A 11 19.47 -5.48 -11.62
C ASN A 11 18.43 -5.43 -10.48
N THR A 12 17.62 -6.48 -10.31
CA THR A 12 16.59 -6.56 -9.27
C THR A 12 16.70 -7.89 -8.52
N LEU A 13 16.64 -7.81 -7.21
CA LEU A 13 16.46 -8.93 -6.32
C LEU A 13 14.97 -8.99 -5.94
N ILE A 14 14.38 -10.18 -6.01
CA ILE A 14 12.99 -10.43 -5.57
C ILE A 14 13.05 -11.38 -4.38
N GLU A 15 12.55 -10.93 -3.25
CA GLU A 15 12.27 -11.79 -2.09
C GLU A 15 10.79 -12.14 -2.13
N LEU A 16 10.47 -13.39 -2.42
CA LEU A 16 9.12 -13.90 -2.61
C LEU A 16 8.71 -14.78 -1.44
N PHE A 17 7.66 -14.36 -0.74
CA PHE A 17 7.01 -15.13 0.30
C PHE A 17 5.68 -15.64 -0.20
N GLN A 18 5.49 -16.95 -0.13
CA GLN A 18 4.28 -17.63 -0.52
C GLN A 18 3.61 -18.22 0.72
N PHE A 19 2.34 -17.92 0.91
CA PHE A 19 1.51 -18.51 1.94
C PHE A 19 0.36 -19.31 1.32
N LYS A 20 0.32 -20.62 1.59
CA LYS A 20 -0.82 -21.48 1.25
C LYS A 20 -1.60 -21.79 2.53
N GLY A 21 -2.81 -21.28 2.62
CA GLY A 21 -3.74 -21.54 3.71
C GLY A 21 -4.47 -22.88 3.60
N ARG A 22 -5.69 -22.93 4.10
CA ARG A 22 -6.53 -24.14 4.07
C ARG A 22 -7.31 -24.32 2.76
N THR A 23 -7.33 -23.30 1.92
CA THR A 23 -8.04 -23.28 0.64
C THR A 23 -7.05 -23.41 -0.52
N GLU A 24 -7.56 -23.50 -1.75
CA GLU A 24 -6.73 -23.49 -2.98
C GLU A 24 -6.11 -22.13 -3.29
N THR A 25 -6.47 -21.08 -2.52
CA THR A 25 -5.91 -19.74 -2.67
C THR A 25 -4.51 -19.67 -2.08
N ILE A 26 -3.59 -19.08 -2.84
CA ILE A 26 -2.22 -18.83 -2.41
C ILE A 26 -1.99 -17.31 -2.40
N GLU A 27 -1.46 -16.82 -1.30
CA GLU A 27 -1.07 -15.43 -1.15
C GLU A 27 0.43 -15.27 -1.38
N TYR A 28 0.81 -14.19 -2.05
CA TYR A 28 2.18 -13.86 -2.39
C TYR A 28 2.51 -12.45 -1.89
N HIS A 29 3.59 -12.34 -1.14
CA HIS A 29 4.24 -11.07 -0.84
C HIS A 29 5.60 -11.06 -1.53
N ALA A 30 5.82 -10.10 -2.38
CA ALA A 30 7.08 -9.94 -3.07
C ALA A 30 7.68 -8.58 -2.77
N TYR A 31 8.95 -8.58 -2.38
CA TYR A 31 9.75 -7.37 -2.20
C TYR A 31 10.79 -7.31 -3.31
N LEU A 32 10.76 -6.27 -4.11
CA LEU A 32 11.64 -6.06 -5.25
C LEU A 32 12.60 -4.91 -4.91
N HIS A 33 13.89 -5.22 -4.93
CA HIS A 33 14.96 -4.30 -4.61
C HIS A 33 15.89 -4.12 -5.82
N ALA A 34 16.18 -2.89 -6.20
CA ALA A 34 17.24 -2.63 -7.16
C ALA A 34 18.60 -3.02 -6.53
N THR A 35 19.48 -3.68 -7.29
CA THR A 35 20.77 -4.16 -6.79
C THR A 35 21.95 -3.25 -7.15
N ASN A 36 21.69 -2.18 -7.90
CA ASN A 36 22.72 -1.21 -8.31
C ASN A 36 22.23 0.23 -8.05
N SER A 37 22.76 0.84 -7.00
CA SER A 37 22.42 2.20 -6.57
C SER A 37 22.98 3.29 -7.53
N LEU A 38 23.95 2.95 -8.38
CA LEU A 38 24.56 3.88 -9.35
C LEU A 38 23.66 4.14 -10.56
N LEU A 39 22.71 3.25 -10.84
CA LEU A 39 21.75 3.46 -11.92
C LEU A 39 20.84 4.66 -11.63
N SER A 40 20.40 5.31 -12.70
CA SER A 40 19.38 6.37 -12.60
C SER A 40 18.07 5.81 -12.04
N PHE A 41 17.20 6.68 -11.53
CA PHE A 41 15.86 6.28 -11.10
C PHE A 41 15.08 5.56 -12.21
N GLN A 42 15.16 6.08 -13.43
CA GLN A 42 14.46 5.49 -14.58
C GLN A 42 14.93 4.06 -14.88
N GLU A 43 16.23 3.81 -14.84
CA GLU A 43 16.79 2.46 -15.06
C GLU A 43 16.39 1.50 -13.93
N GLN A 44 16.42 1.96 -12.68
CA GLN A 44 15.97 1.16 -11.55
C GLN A 44 14.47 0.83 -11.66
N LEU A 45 13.62 1.81 -11.97
CA LEU A 45 12.17 1.61 -12.14
C LEU A 45 11.86 0.62 -13.27
N LEU A 46 12.52 0.75 -14.42
CA LEU A 46 12.33 -0.18 -15.54
C LEU A 46 12.79 -1.60 -15.20
N SER A 47 13.87 -1.73 -14.43
CA SER A 47 14.35 -3.03 -13.94
C SER A 47 13.33 -3.67 -12.98
N LEU A 48 12.78 -2.90 -12.03
CA LEU A 48 11.73 -3.37 -11.12
C LEU A 48 10.44 -3.74 -11.87
N ALA A 49 10.02 -2.93 -12.85
CA ALA A 49 8.83 -3.22 -13.65
C ALA A 49 8.98 -4.52 -14.45
N LYS A 50 10.16 -4.74 -15.05
CA LYS A 50 10.47 -6.01 -15.73
C LYS A 50 10.44 -7.17 -14.74
N ALA A 51 11.08 -7.03 -13.59
CA ALA A 51 11.10 -8.07 -12.57
C ALA A 51 9.69 -8.39 -12.02
N ALA A 52 8.83 -7.38 -11.86
CA ALA A 52 7.43 -7.58 -11.48
C ALA A 52 6.64 -8.36 -12.56
N LYS A 53 6.87 -8.07 -13.84
CA LYS A 53 6.27 -8.83 -14.94
C LYS A 53 6.76 -10.27 -14.96
N ASP A 54 8.06 -10.49 -14.81
CA ASP A 54 8.66 -11.82 -14.75
C ASP A 54 8.09 -12.62 -13.55
N LEU A 55 7.97 -11.99 -12.38
CA LEU A 55 7.36 -12.59 -11.19
C LEU A 55 5.92 -13.05 -11.46
N LEU A 56 5.08 -12.20 -12.06
CA LEU A 56 3.69 -12.53 -12.36
C LEU A 56 3.57 -13.68 -13.39
N SER A 57 4.62 -13.93 -14.16
CA SER A 57 4.71 -15.09 -15.05
C SER A 57 5.19 -16.38 -14.38
N LEU A 58 5.87 -16.26 -13.23
CA LEU A 58 6.39 -17.41 -12.45
C LEU A 58 5.37 -17.97 -11.44
N VAL A 59 4.38 -17.17 -11.05
CA VAL A 59 3.29 -17.60 -10.16
C VAL A 59 2.15 -18.22 -11.00
N PRO A 60 1.24 -19.02 -10.41
CA PRO A 60 0.15 -19.64 -11.13
C PRO A 60 -0.64 -18.65 -11.99
N GLN A 61 -1.02 -19.09 -13.19
CA GLN A 61 -1.86 -18.30 -14.09
C GLN A 61 -3.15 -17.87 -13.36
N GLY A 62 -3.57 -16.61 -13.56
CA GLY A 62 -4.73 -16.05 -12.87
C GLY A 62 -4.42 -15.44 -11.50
N THR A 63 -3.14 -15.45 -11.06
CA THR A 63 -2.72 -14.67 -9.88
C THR A 63 -2.91 -13.19 -10.16
N GLN A 64 -3.57 -12.49 -9.24
CA GLN A 64 -3.92 -11.07 -9.36
C GLN A 64 -3.14 -10.23 -8.35
N CYS A 65 -2.49 -9.15 -8.79
CA CYS A 65 -1.92 -8.15 -7.89
C CYS A 65 -3.05 -7.34 -7.24
N PHE A 66 -2.97 -7.12 -5.97
CA PHE A 66 -3.98 -6.46 -5.15
C PHE A 66 -3.60 -5.08 -4.71
N MET A 67 -2.41 -5.00 -4.15
CA MET A 67 -1.82 -3.82 -3.60
C MET A 67 -0.36 -3.79 -3.97
N ALA A 68 0.13 -2.63 -4.33
CA ALA A 68 1.54 -2.36 -4.49
C ALA A 68 1.93 -1.09 -3.70
N LYS A 69 3.11 -1.10 -3.10
CA LYS A 69 3.71 0.06 -2.44
C LYS A 69 5.08 0.32 -3.02
N CYS A 70 5.31 1.56 -3.46
CA CYS A 70 6.62 2.04 -3.86
C CYS A 70 7.21 2.92 -2.75
N HIS A 71 8.37 2.54 -2.26
CA HIS A 71 9.20 3.37 -1.40
C HIS A 71 10.24 4.04 -2.27
N VAL A 72 10.27 5.38 -2.29
CA VAL A 72 11.03 6.16 -3.27
C VAL A 72 11.87 7.25 -2.62
N SER A 73 12.92 7.68 -3.33
CA SER A 73 13.82 8.73 -2.86
C SER A 73 13.25 10.14 -3.06
N ASP A 74 12.37 10.35 -4.05
CA ASP A 74 11.81 11.65 -4.42
C ASP A 74 10.40 11.48 -5.02
N ALA A 75 9.38 11.43 -4.18
CA ALA A 75 8.01 11.23 -4.62
C ALA A 75 7.49 12.41 -5.47
N ALA A 76 7.99 13.64 -5.26
CA ALA A 76 7.55 14.80 -6.00
C ALA A 76 7.85 14.66 -7.51
N ASN A 77 9.06 14.20 -7.84
CA ASN A 77 9.50 14.09 -9.23
C ASN A 77 9.31 12.69 -9.83
N GLN A 78 9.09 11.65 -9.01
CA GLN A 78 9.06 10.25 -9.45
C GLN A 78 7.66 9.68 -9.59
N SER A 79 6.66 10.21 -8.87
CA SER A 79 5.34 9.60 -8.74
C SER A 79 4.62 9.39 -10.07
N ASP A 80 4.63 10.36 -10.97
CA ASP A 80 3.89 10.26 -12.24
C ASP A 80 4.54 9.24 -13.18
N THR A 81 5.88 9.18 -13.24
CA THR A 81 6.59 8.15 -13.99
C THR A 81 6.29 6.75 -13.45
N ILE A 82 6.26 6.59 -12.14
CA ILE A 82 5.90 5.30 -11.49
C ILE A 82 4.48 4.90 -11.89
N LYS A 83 3.50 5.80 -11.75
CA LYS A 83 2.11 5.52 -12.11
C LYS A 83 1.98 5.10 -13.58
N ASN A 84 2.63 5.84 -14.48
CA ASN A 84 2.58 5.55 -15.92
C ASN A 84 3.12 4.16 -16.27
N ILE A 85 4.12 3.66 -15.55
CA ILE A 85 4.75 2.36 -15.81
C ILE A 85 4.07 1.23 -15.03
N LEU A 86 3.83 1.42 -13.72
CA LEU A 86 3.37 0.33 -12.86
C LEU A 86 1.85 0.18 -12.81
N SER A 87 1.05 1.25 -12.97
CA SER A 87 -0.41 1.12 -12.90
C SER A 87 -0.98 0.22 -13.99
N PRO A 88 -0.61 0.34 -15.27
CA PRO A 88 -1.11 -0.58 -16.30
C PRO A 88 -0.59 -2.01 -16.12
N LEU A 89 0.63 -2.18 -15.60
CA LEU A 89 1.23 -3.49 -15.36
C LEU A 89 0.54 -4.24 -14.23
N LEU A 90 0.29 -3.58 -13.11
CA LEU A 90 -0.21 -4.22 -11.89
C LEU A 90 -1.73 -4.17 -11.81
N ASN A 91 -2.36 -3.17 -12.44
CA ASN A 91 -3.81 -2.93 -12.43
C ASN A 91 -4.39 -3.05 -11.02
N SER A 92 -3.77 -2.41 -10.03
CA SER A 92 -4.07 -2.56 -8.60
C SER A 92 -3.96 -1.23 -7.87
N THR A 93 -4.42 -1.21 -6.62
CA THR A 93 -4.14 -0.08 -5.73
C THR A 93 -2.63 0.10 -5.60
N LEU A 94 -2.15 1.32 -5.88
CA LEU A 94 -0.73 1.68 -5.86
C LEU A 94 -0.49 2.84 -4.91
N SER A 95 0.26 2.59 -3.85
CA SER A 95 0.70 3.62 -2.90
C SER A 95 2.15 3.99 -3.17
N ILE A 96 2.44 5.27 -3.34
CA ILE A 96 3.79 5.81 -3.53
C ILE A 96 4.14 6.67 -2.32
N ILE A 97 5.27 6.40 -1.72
CA ILE A 97 5.69 7.01 -0.45
C ILE A 97 7.16 7.39 -0.56
N GLN A 98 7.46 8.64 -0.32
CA GLN A 98 8.86 9.06 -0.15
C GLN A 98 9.36 8.58 1.21
N GLN A 99 10.05 7.49 1.14
CA GLN A 99 10.78 6.84 2.21
C GLN A 99 11.95 6.11 1.53
N PRO A 100 13.10 6.80 1.37
CA PRO A 100 14.20 6.27 0.58
C PRO A 100 14.65 4.90 1.07
N PRO A 101 14.92 3.94 0.19
CA PRO A 101 15.56 2.68 0.57
C PRO A 101 16.92 2.92 1.25
N LEU A 102 17.22 2.15 2.30
CA LEU A 102 18.42 2.35 3.12
C LEU A 102 19.72 1.93 2.41
N ASP A 103 19.63 1.16 1.35
CA ASP A 103 20.75 0.69 0.53
C ASP A 103 21.25 1.71 -0.49
N GLY A 104 20.68 2.93 -0.47
CA GLY A 104 21.04 4.01 -1.40
C GLY A 104 20.40 3.87 -2.79
N THR A 105 19.56 2.90 -3.03
CA THR A 105 18.74 2.82 -4.23
C THR A 105 17.62 3.87 -4.21
N LYS A 106 17.01 4.13 -5.35
CA LYS A 106 16.04 5.22 -5.51
C LYS A 106 14.59 4.74 -5.43
N ILE A 107 14.39 3.43 -5.49
CA ILE A 107 13.06 2.81 -5.44
C ILE A 107 13.15 1.37 -4.96
N ALA A 108 12.18 0.99 -4.11
CA ALA A 108 11.85 -0.39 -3.79
C ALA A 108 10.34 -0.60 -3.99
N LEU A 109 9.94 -1.81 -4.35
CA LEU A 109 8.54 -2.15 -4.64
C LEU A 109 8.11 -3.37 -3.82
N TRP A 110 7.02 -3.23 -3.07
CA TRP A 110 6.31 -4.35 -2.48
C TRP A 110 5.04 -4.64 -3.28
N ILE A 111 4.78 -5.93 -3.54
CA ILE A 111 3.58 -6.42 -4.22
C ILE A 111 2.89 -7.44 -3.32
N TYR A 112 1.57 -7.28 -3.14
CA TYR A 112 0.70 -8.30 -2.60
C TYR A 112 -0.19 -8.84 -3.73
N ALA A 113 -0.11 -10.15 -3.96
CA ALA A 113 -0.86 -10.82 -5.01
C ALA A 113 -1.51 -12.11 -4.49
N VAL A 114 -2.60 -12.54 -5.12
CA VAL A 114 -3.37 -13.70 -4.69
C VAL A 114 -3.79 -14.52 -5.90
N SER A 115 -3.69 -15.87 -5.82
CA SER A 115 -4.12 -16.79 -6.87
C SER A 115 -5.57 -17.21 -6.70
N ASN A 116 -6.18 -17.69 -7.79
CA ASN A 116 -7.53 -18.27 -7.79
C ASN A 116 -8.60 -17.38 -7.19
N VAL A 117 -8.62 -16.11 -7.59
CA VAL A 117 -9.53 -15.11 -7.07
C VAL A 117 -10.14 -14.24 -8.15
N GLU A 118 -11.35 -13.77 -7.91
CA GLU A 118 -11.96 -12.71 -8.71
C GLU A 118 -11.53 -11.35 -8.17
N LYS A 119 -10.93 -10.52 -9.02
CA LYS A 119 -10.52 -9.16 -8.69
C LYS A 119 -11.26 -8.15 -9.52
N LYS A 120 -11.59 -7.01 -8.89
CA LYS A 120 -12.02 -5.78 -9.58
C LYS A 120 -11.15 -4.62 -9.09
N TYR A 121 -10.70 -3.78 -10.01
CA TYR A 121 -9.99 -2.54 -9.70
C TYR A 121 -10.75 -1.37 -10.33
N ILE A 122 -11.31 -0.51 -9.49
CA ILE A 122 -12.18 0.59 -9.93
C ILE A 122 -11.86 1.81 -9.04
N ASN A 123 -11.58 2.94 -9.67
CA ASN A 123 -11.35 4.24 -9.01
C ASN A 123 -10.33 4.16 -7.85
N GLY A 124 -9.20 3.48 -8.07
CA GLY A 124 -8.14 3.38 -7.06
C GLY A 124 -8.37 2.30 -5.98
N VAL A 125 -9.52 1.64 -5.98
CA VAL A 125 -9.88 0.60 -5.01
C VAL A 125 -9.73 -0.79 -5.64
N SER A 126 -8.89 -1.62 -5.06
CA SER A 126 -8.82 -3.05 -5.37
C SER A 126 -9.83 -3.81 -4.51
N LYS A 127 -10.69 -4.58 -5.17
CA LYS A 127 -11.66 -5.48 -4.54
C LYS A 127 -11.34 -6.91 -4.91
N LEU A 128 -11.37 -7.78 -3.94
CA LEU A 128 -11.06 -9.21 -4.00
C LEU A 128 -12.15 -10.01 -3.32
N TYR A 129 -12.48 -11.13 -3.90
CA TYR A 129 -13.37 -12.10 -3.27
C TYR A 129 -12.66 -13.45 -3.13
N HIS A 130 -12.43 -13.89 -1.90
CA HIS A 130 -11.96 -15.24 -1.58
C HIS A 130 -12.31 -15.67 -0.15
N ASN A 131 -12.34 -16.95 0.10
CA ASN A 131 -12.63 -17.54 1.42
C ASN A 131 -13.94 -17.04 2.07
N GLY A 132 -14.95 -16.70 1.26
CA GLY A 132 -16.21 -16.15 1.75
C GLY A 132 -16.16 -14.67 2.13
N TYR A 133 -15.04 -13.99 1.96
CA TYR A 133 -14.86 -12.58 2.30
C TYR A 133 -14.66 -11.71 1.07
N LYS A 134 -15.15 -10.48 1.17
CA LYS A 134 -14.81 -9.38 0.24
C LYS A 134 -13.74 -8.52 0.89
N HIS A 135 -12.59 -8.42 0.26
CA HIS A 135 -11.48 -7.58 0.71
C HIS A 135 -11.44 -6.30 -0.11
N TYR A 136 -11.19 -5.18 0.53
CA TYR A 136 -11.00 -3.88 -0.11
C TYR A 136 -9.66 -3.29 0.30
N TRP A 137 -8.91 -2.78 -0.69
CA TRP A 137 -7.65 -2.09 -0.49
C TRP A 137 -7.74 -0.73 -1.16
N THR A 138 -7.41 0.30 -0.43
CA THR A 138 -7.46 1.69 -0.90
C THR A 138 -6.22 2.44 -0.44
N THR A 139 -5.96 3.58 -1.05
CA THR A 139 -4.98 4.56 -0.59
C THR A 139 -5.45 5.95 -0.97
N GLU A 140 -5.29 6.91 -0.08
CA GLU A 140 -5.73 8.29 -0.27
C GLU A 140 -4.73 9.26 0.37
N ASN A 141 -4.58 10.45 -0.20
CA ASN A 141 -3.78 11.54 0.34
C ASN A 141 -4.69 12.54 1.03
N GLY A 142 -4.20 13.15 2.11
CA GLY A 142 -4.84 14.30 2.74
C GLY A 142 -4.96 15.49 1.78
N ASN A 143 -5.86 16.41 2.08
CA ASN A 143 -6.01 17.67 1.34
C ASN A 143 -4.96 18.66 1.82
N SER A 144 -4.23 19.28 0.90
CA SER A 144 -3.12 20.21 1.20
C SER A 144 -3.53 21.50 1.91
N GLU A 145 -4.81 21.87 1.83
CA GLU A 145 -5.36 23.09 2.45
C GLU A 145 -5.76 22.87 3.93
N ASP A 146 -5.82 21.62 4.38
CA ASP A 146 -6.26 21.24 5.71
C ASP A 146 -5.07 21.11 6.69
N SER A 147 -5.31 21.35 7.97
CA SER A 147 -4.34 21.01 9.02
C SER A 147 -4.11 19.50 9.09
N THR A 148 -3.02 19.07 9.68
CA THR A 148 -2.68 17.63 9.82
C THR A 148 -3.79 16.85 10.54
N TYR A 149 -4.37 17.44 11.60
CA TYR A 149 -5.55 16.89 12.28
C TYR A 149 -6.74 16.71 11.32
N GLN A 150 -7.10 17.75 10.58
CA GLN A 150 -8.21 17.72 9.63
C GLN A 150 -7.97 16.74 8.49
N GLN A 151 -6.74 16.66 7.96
CA GLN A 151 -6.37 15.65 6.96
C GLN A 151 -6.62 14.23 7.50
N THR A 152 -6.23 13.97 8.75
CA THR A 152 -6.43 12.65 9.37
C THR A 152 -7.91 12.31 9.53
N VAL A 153 -8.69 13.25 10.07
CA VAL A 153 -10.14 13.09 10.23
C VAL A 153 -10.80 12.84 8.88
N SER A 154 -10.53 13.68 7.87
CA SER A 154 -11.15 13.56 6.54
C SER A 154 -10.81 12.23 5.85
N LEU A 155 -9.56 11.76 5.92
CA LEU A 155 -9.14 10.48 5.34
C LEU A 155 -9.87 9.28 5.99
N LEU A 156 -10.03 9.32 7.31
CA LEU A 156 -10.74 8.26 8.01
C LEU A 156 -12.26 8.35 7.78
N ASP A 157 -12.83 9.55 7.71
CA ASP A 157 -14.24 9.77 7.37
C ASP A 157 -14.57 9.30 5.95
N ASN A 158 -13.70 9.57 4.98
CA ASN A 158 -13.84 9.03 3.62
C ASN A 158 -13.86 7.50 3.63
N SER A 159 -12.98 6.89 4.43
CA SER A 159 -12.95 5.43 4.60
C SER A 159 -14.24 4.92 5.27
N CYS A 160 -14.73 5.59 6.32
CA CYS A 160 -16.00 5.26 6.97
C CYS A 160 -17.18 5.35 5.99
N ASN A 161 -17.25 6.42 5.19
CA ASN A 161 -18.30 6.63 4.21
C ASN A 161 -18.24 5.57 3.09
N MET A 162 -17.03 5.24 2.61
CA MET A 162 -16.85 4.16 1.64
C MET A 162 -17.36 2.82 2.18
N LEU A 163 -17.14 2.52 3.45
CA LEU A 163 -17.61 1.30 4.11
C LEU A 163 -19.11 1.33 4.32
N LYS A 164 -19.69 2.43 4.83
CA LYS A 164 -21.14 2.61 5.02
C LYS A 164 -21.93 2.40 3.73
N ASN A 165 -21.42 2.86 2.60
CA ASN A 165 -22.03 2.63 1.27
C ASN A 165 -22.02 1.15 0.82
N LYS A 166 -21.49 0.25 1.63
CA LYS A 166 -21.41 -1.19 1.39
C LYS A 166 -21.97 -2.00 2.56
N ASP A 167 -22.76 -1.36 3.41
CA ASP A 167 -23.30 -1.94 4.65
C ASP A 167 -22.21 -2.47 5.60
N MET A 168 -21.09 -1.76 5.66
CA MET A 168 -19.92 -2.06 6.49
C MET A 168 -19.57 -0.89 7.40
N SER A 169 -18.77 -1.15 8.43
CA SER A 169 -18.24 -0.12 9.33
C SER A 169 -16.72 -0.30 9.54
N ILE A 170 -16.05 0.76 9.94
CA ILE A 170 -14.64 0.67 10.29
C ILE A 170 -14.43 -0.27 11.48
N SER A 171 -15.30 -0.22 12.48
CA SER A 171 -15.21 -1.06 13.67
C SER A 171 -15.37 -2.55 13.38
N ASN A 172 -16.25 -2.95 12.49
CA ASN A 172 -16.52 -4.38 12.22
C ASN A 172 -15.65 -4.93 11.07
N ASN A 173 -15.31 -4.11 10.09
CA ASN A 173 -14.80 -4.61 8.82
C ASN A 173 -13.37 -4.15 8.51
N CYS A 174 -12.89 -3.00 9.04
CA CYS A 174 -11.51 -2.59 8.87
C CYS A 174 -10.58 -3.53 9.64
N LYS A 175 -9.51 -3.97 9.00
CA LYS A 175 -8.52 -4.86 9.63
C LYS A 175 -7.21 -4.14 9.90
N ARG A 176 -6.87 -3.17 9.05
CA ARG A 176 -5.61 -2.44 9.17
C ARG A 176 -5.66 -1.08 8.51
N THR A 177 -4.99 -0.11 9.15
CA THR A 177 -4.66 1.19 8.58
C THR A 177 -3.16 1.44 8.64
N TRP A 178 -2.61 2.10 7.60
CA TRP A 178 -1.27 2.68 7.62
C TRP A 178 -1.40 4.18 7.39
N LEU A 179 -1.01 4.96 8.36
CA LEU A 179 -0.95 6.41 8.29
C LEU A 179 0.51 6.82 8.05
N TYR A 180 0.82 7.25 6.84
CA TYR A 180 2.12 7.82 6.52
C TYR A 180 2.09 9.30 6.82
N VAL A 181 3.02 9.74 7.66
CA VAL A 181 3.03 11.09 8.23
C VAL A 181 4.31 11.79 7.81
N ASN A 182 4.15 12.91 7.10
CA ASN A 182 5.26 13.80 6.78
C ASN A 182 5.71 14.53 8.06
N ASP A 183 7.01 14.65 8.27
CA ASP A 183 7.56 15.29 9.48
C ASP A 183 6.87 14.78 10.75
N ILE A 184 7.00 13.48 10.97
CA ILE A 184 6.24 12.75 11.99
C ILE A 184 6.45 13.32 13.39
N ASP A 185 7.65 13.84 13.69
CA ASP A 185 7.96 14.39 15.02
C ASP A 185 7.12 15.62 15.36
N ASN A 186 6.77 16.42 14.35
CA ASN A 186 5.94 17.62 14.52
C ASN A 186 4.45 17.37 14.32
N HIS A 187 4.07 16.32 13.54
CA HIS A 187 2.68 16.08 13.15
C HIS A 187 2.02 14.89 13.84
N TYR A 188 2.76 14.07 14.58
CA TYR A 188 2.23 12.83 15.15
C TYR A 188 1.09 13.04 16.14
N ALA A 189 1.19 14.08 16.98
CA ALA A 189 0.13 14.40 17.94
C ALA A 189 -1.21 14.71 17.25
N ASP A 190 -1.19 15.50 16.19
CA ASP A 190 -2.37 15.82 15.39
C ASP A 190 -2.98 14.59 14.74
N VAL A 191 -2.13 13.69 14.21
CA VAL A 191 -2.59 12.42 13.62
C VAL A 191 -3.23 11.53 14.67
N VAL A 192 -2.63 11.40 15.86
CA VAL A 192 -3.18 10.59 16.95
C VAL A 192 -4.52 11.15 17.42
N ASN A 193 -4.61 12.47 17.64
CA ASN A 193 -5.85 13.10 18.06
C ASN A 193 -6.96 12.94 17.03
N GLY A 194 -6.71 13.26 15.74
CA GLY A 194 -7.70 13.10 14.69
C GLY A 194 -8.14 11.65 14.49
N ARG A 195 -7.21 10.69 14.59
CA ARG A 195 -7.53 9.27 14.55
C ARG A 195 -8.39 8.85 15.74
N ASN A 196 -8.05 9.25 16.95
CA ASN A 196 -8.78 8.87 18.15
C ASN A 196 -10.21 9.40 18.11
N ASP A 197 -10.42 10.66 17.71
CA ASP A 197 -11.76 11.24 17.59
C ASP A 197 -12.66 10.45 16.64
N VAL A 198 -12.10 10.01 15.49
CA VAL A 198 -12.85 9.17 14.55
C VAL A 198 -13.08 7.77 15.14
N PHE A 199 -12.08 7.16 15.77
CA PHE A 199 -12.19 5.83 16.33
C PHE A 199 -13.20 5.77 17.48
N ASP A 200 -13.20 6.76 18.35
CA ASP A 200 -14.18 6.86 19.45
C ASP A 200 -15.60 6.99 18.91
N ARG A 201 -15.82 7.85 17.94
CA ARG A 201 -17.10 8.02 17.25
C ARG A 201 -17.59 6.74 16.57
N GLU A 202 -16.68 5.98 15.99
CA GLU A 202 -16.97 4.71 15.30
C GLU A 202 -16.87 3.48 16.23
N LYS A 203 -16.75 3.70 17.55
CA LYS A 203 -16.73 2.66 18.58
C LYS A 203 -15.54 1.69 18.50
N LEU A 204 -14.38 2.21 18.11
CA LEU A 204 -13.08 1.54 18.22
C LEU A 204 -12.37 2.06 19.47
N THR A 205 -12.72 1.52 20.61
CA THR A 205 -12.27 1.98 21.93
C THR A 205 -11.68 0.83 22.74
N GLU A 206 -11.08 1.16 23.88
CA GLU A 206 -10.56 0.17 24.82
C GLU A 206 -11.66 -0.81 25.32
N GLN A 207 -12.92 -0.35 25.40
CA GLN A 207 -14.07 -1.16 25.87
C GLN A 207 -14.62 -2.09 24.77
N THR A 208 -14.24 -1.91 23.52
CA THR A 208 -14.70 -2.72 22.40
C THR A 208 -13.58 -3.58 21.83
N HIS A 209 -12.81 -3.06 20.92
CA HIS A 209 -11.62 -3.70 20.34
C HIS A 209 -10.81 -2.68 19.56
N TYR A 210 -9.59 -3.05 19.19
CA TYR A 210 -8.72 -2.26 18.32
C TYR A 210 -8.50 -2.96 16.99
N ILE A 211 -8.19 -2.15 15.96
CA ILE A 211 -7.65 -2.63 14.68
C ILE A 211 -6.15 -2.39 14.63
N ALA A 212 -5.46 -3.10 13.77
CA ALA A 212 -4.04 -2.81 13.52
C ALA A 212 -3.93 -1.43 12.86
N SER A 213 -3.38 -0.46 13.58
CA SER A 213 -3.15 0.90 13.08
C SER A 213 -1.70 1.29 13.29
N THR A 214 -1.04 1.74 12.24
CA THR A 214 0.38 2.09 12.24
C THR A 214 0.55 3.52 11.73
N GLY A 215 1.12 4.39 12.57
CA GLY A 215 1.64 5.69 12.16
C GLY A 215 3.14 5.57 11.90
N ILE A 216 3.61 5.98 10.73
CA ILE A 216 4.99 5.87 10.31
C ILE A 216 5.39 7.07 9.44
N PHE A 217 6.65 7.47 9.53
CA PHE A 217 7.16 8.50 8.62
C PHE A 217 6.95 8.13 7.15
N GLY A 218 6.54 9.11 6.36
CA GLY A 218 6.45 8.99 4.91
C GLY A 218 5.85 10.23 4.28
N TYR A 219 6.39 10.67 3.16
CA TYR A 219 5.97 11.87 2.47
C TYR A 219 5.38 11.53 1.09
N THR A 220 4.38 12.29 0.67
CA THR A 220 3.70 12.06 -0.62
C THR A 220 4.36 12.77 -1.80
N GLY A 221 5.33 13.65 -1.53
CA GLY A 221 5.90 14.56 -2.54
C GLY A 221 5.02 15.79 -2.85
N LYS A 222 3.87 15.93 -2.20
CA LYS A 222 2.95 17.06 -2.41
C LYS A 222 3.03 18.02 -1.22
N ARG A 223 3.34 19.30 -1.51
CA ARG A 223 3.37 20.35 -0.50
C ARG A 223 2.02 20.43 0.23
N GLY A 224 2.05 20.60 1.55
CA GLY A 224 0.85 20.70 2.40
C GLY A 224 0.16 19.37 2.69
N VAL A 225 0.50 18.29 2.01
CA VAL A 225 -0.05 16.96 2.29
C VAL A 225 0.80 16.28 3.36
N ASN A 226 0.34 16.30 4.60
CA ASN A 226 1.05 15.76 5.75
C ASN A 226 0.66 14.32 6.09
N VAL A 227 -0.51 13.87 5.63
CA VAL A 227 -1.01 12.53 5.94
C VAL A 227 -1.44 11.79 4.68
N LYS A 228 -1.12 10.51 4.62
CA LYS A 228 -1.59 9.55 3.61
C LYS A 228 -2.08 8.29 4.32
N LEU A 229 -3.23 7.81 3.88
CA LEU A 229 -3.83 6.54 4.33
C LEU A 229 -3.68 5.48 3.25
#